data_26412bc8dcfad14d1484bafa50618de2
#
_entry.id   26412bc8dcfad14d1484bafa50618de2
#
_cell.length_a   1.000
_cell.length_b   1.000
_cell.length_c   1.000
_cell.angle_alpha   90.00
_cell.angle_beta   90.00
_cell.angle_gamma   90.00
#
_symmetry.space_group_name_H-M   'P 1'
#
loop_
_entity.id
_entity.type
_entity.pdbx_description
1 polymer ?
#
loop_
_entity_poly.entity_id
_entity_poly.type
_entity_poly.pdbx_seq_one_letter_code
_entity_poly.pdbx_strand_id
1 'polypeptide(L)'
;MKNPRVVAAADLRRTRIRRRRGATLLEGPHLLEAAVAADVSVSAIFALVDDERSRDLAATIGAEWIPVTAVVLGRLAPTEHPRGPVAVMEIPATRPPSRDALALAVRDPGNAGTLIRTAAAFGLDVVVVDGAVDPWSPKVLRAAAGAHFRVALGREVPSGWRTIATLPRGGCDLDDLQGRLDPRRRWAILVGDEAHGLPPDLAASAEVAVSIPMEAGTESLNAAVAGALVAYELRRWRTRVGNPSSPD
;
A
#
# COMPACT_ATOMS: atom_id res chain seq x y z
N MET A 1 2.20 31.55 6.66
CA MET A 1 2.51 31.14 5.27
C MET A 1 1.63 31.94 4.35
N LYS A 2 2.23 32.74 3.43
CA LYS A 2 1.45 33.60 2.50
C LYS A 2 1.33 33.00 1.08
N ASN A 3 2.13 31.96 0.74
CA ASN A 3 2.09 31.37 -0.60
C ASN A 3 0.88 30.39 -0.69
N PRO A 4 -0.12 30.67 -1.57
CA PRO A 4 -1.31 29.82 -1.70
C PRO A 4 -1.02 28.38 -2.09
N ARG A 5 0.05 28.13 -2.86
CA ARG A 5 0.46 26.79 -3.30
C ARG A 5 0.96 25.95 -2.15
N VAL A 6 1.77 26.55 -1.26
CA VAL A 6 2.26 25.89 -0.03
C VAL A 6 1.08 25.54 0.88
N VAL A 7 0.11 26.44 1.04
CA VAL A 7 -1.09 26.19 1.84
C VAL A 7 -1.90 25.03 1.22
N ALA A 8 -2.13 25.09 -0.08
CA ALA A 8 -2.86 24.06 -0.80
C ALA A 8 -2.20 22.67 -0.72
N ALA A 9 -0.87 22.62 -0.82
CA ALA A 9 -0.10 21.38 -0.64
C ALA A 9 -0.17 20.86 0.80
N ALA A 10 0.02 21.73 1.81
CA ALA A 10 -0.07 21.36 3.22
C ALA A 10 -1.44 20.76 3.60
N ASP A 11 -2.52 21.24 2.97
CA ASP A 11 -3.87 20.71 3.19
C ASP A 11 -4.03 19.25 2.75
N LEU A 12 -3.21 18.75 1.81
CA LEU A 12 -3.20 17.35 1.37
C LEU A 12 -2.76 16.37 2.48
N ARG A 13 -2.24 16.85 3.59
CA ARG A 13 -2.03 16.02 4.79
C ARG A 13 -3.33 15.48 5.38
N ARG A 14 -4.47 16.12 5.06
CA ARG A 14 -5.80 15.74 5.53
C ARG A 14 -6.47 14.78 4.54
N THR A 15 -6.88 13.60 4.98
CA THR A 15 -7.53 12.57 4.14
C THR A 15 -8.72 13.10 3.33
N ARG A 16 -9.60 13.89 3.96
CA ARG A 16 -10.76 14.48 3.27
C ARG A 16 -10.35 15.37 2.10
N ILE A 17 -9.25 16.12 2.25
CA ILE A 17 -8.78 17.02 1.17
C ILE A 17 -8.13 16.20 0.06
N ARG A 18 -7.32 15.19 0.38
CA ARG A 18 -6.74 14.27 -0.62
C ARG A 18 -7.83 13.64 -1.48
N ARG A 19 -8.84 13.02 -0.84
CA ARG A 19 -9.97 12.39 -1.56
C ARG A 19 -10.71 13.37 -2.46
N ARG A 20 -11.00 14.58 -1.97
CA ARG A 20 -11.71 15.61 -2.75
C ARG A 20 -10.89 16.11 -3.94
N ARG A 21 -9.58 16.26 -3.79
CA ARG A 21 -8.69 16.78 -4.83
C ARG A 21 -8.10 15.70 -5.74
N GLY A 22 -8.24 14.43 -5.39
CA GLY A 22 -7.59 13.34 -6.10
C GLY A 22 -6.07 13.46 -6.11
N ALA A 23 -5.46 14.05 -5.06
CA ALA A 23 -4.04 14.34 -5.02
C ALA A 23 -3.45 14.03 -3.64
N THR A 24 -2.15 13.72 -3.59
CA THR A 24 -1.40 13.44 -2.36
C THR A 24 -0.01 14.04 -2.39
N LEU A 25 0.72 13.92 -1.27
CA LEU A 25 2.11 14.35 -1.16
C LEU A 25 3.05 13.15 -1.21
N LEU A 26 4.08 13.27 -2.02
CA LEU A 26 5.27 12.42 -2.00
C LEU A 26 6.39 13.13 -1.24
N GLU A 27 7.14 12.41 -0.42
CA GLU A 27 8.33 12.93 0.26
C GLU A 27 9.57 12.15 -0.15
N GLY A 28 10.57 12.86 -0.58
CA GLY A 28 11.89 12.35 -0.91
C GLY A 28 12.07 11.94 -2.37
N PRO A 29 13.35 11.91 -2.83
CA PRO A 29 13.66 11.69 -4.24
C PRO A 29 13.23 10.33 -4.76
N HIS A 30 13.40 9.27 -3.97
CA HIS A 30 13.07 7.90 -4.41
C HIS A 30 11.58 7.70 -4.70
N LEU A 31 10.67 8.27 -3.87
CA LEU A 31 9.23 8.19 -4.12
C LEU A 31 8.83 8.98 -5.35
N LEU A 32 9.43 10.15 -5.52
CA LEU A 32 9.20 11.02 -6.68
C LEU A 32 9.66 10.32 -7.97
N GLU A 33 10.85 9.76 -7.99
CA GLU A 33 11.39 9.01 -9.13
C GLU A 33 10.55 7.77 -9.46
N ALA A 34 10.09 7.05 -8.43
CA ALA A 34 9.22 5.89 -8.62
C ALA A 34 7.86 6.26 -9.22
N ALA A 35 7.29 7.40 -8.82
CA ALA A 35 6.04 7.91 -9.40
C ALA A 35 6.22 8.32 -10.86
N VAL A 36 7.31 9.03 -11.17
CA VAL A 36 7.65 9.46 -12.53
C VAL A 36 7.91 8.25 -13.45
N ALA A 37 8.65 7.25 -12.96
CA ALA A 37 8.90 6.01 -13.71
C ALA A 37 7.64 5.19 -14.00
N ALA A 38 6.57 5.43 -13.24
CA ALA A 38 5.25 4.81 -13.41
C ALA A 38 4.26 5.70 -14.17
N ASP A 39 4.72 6.76 -14.84
CA ASP A 39 3.92 7.75 -15.57
C ASP A 39 2.79 8.39 -14.74
N VAL A 40 3.02 8.54 -13.43
CA VAL A 40 2.06 9.21 -12.57
C VAL A 40 2.25 10.71 -12.63
N SER A 41 1.16 11.45 -12.83
CA SER A 41 1.17 12.91 -12.95
C SER A 41 1.65 13.57 -11.65
N VAL A 42 2.69 14.39 -11.77
CA VAL A 42 3.23 15.23 -10.69
C VAL A 42 3.06 16.69 -11.10
N SER A 43 2.26 17.45 -10.36
CA SER A 43 1.90 18.82 -10.72
C SER A 43 2.87 19.87 -10.17
N ALA A 44 3.50 19.63 -9.02
CA ALA A 44 4.42 20.58 -8.37
C ALA A 44 5.45 19.86 -7.53
N ILE A 45 6.67 20.41 -7.50
CA ILE A 45 7.78 19.96 -6.66
C ILE A 45 8.27 21.12 -5.80
N PHE A 46 8.16 20.97 -4.49
CA PHE A 46 8.69 21.88 -3.47
C PHE A 46 10.05 21.39 -3.01
N ALA A 47 11.09 22.18 -3.19
CA ALA A 47 12.45 21.79 -2.85
C ALA A 47 13.26 23.00 -2.37
N LEU A 48 14.43 22.77 -1.79
CA LEU A 48 15.37 23.84 -1.47
C LEU A 48 15.88 24.48 -2.76
N VAL A 49 16.26 25.75 -2.69
CA VAL A 49 16.68 26.52 -3.87
C VAL A 49 17.92 25.95 -4.56
N ASP A 50 18.77 25.25 -3.81
CA ASP A 50 20.00 24.60 -4.25
C ASP A 50 19.83 23.11 -4.65
N ASP A 51 18.60 22.59 -4.59
CA ASP A 51 18.28 21.23 -5.06
C ASP A 51 18.10 21.21 -6.60
N GLU A 52 19.24 21.25 -7.30
CA GLU A 52 19.28 21.24 -8.77
C GLU A 52 18.65 19.99 -9.36
N ARG A 53 18.85 18.80 -8.73
CA ARG A 53 18.26 17.53 -9.17
C ARG A 53 16.73 17.59 -9.24
N SER A 54 16.10 18.13 -8.20
CA SER A 54 14.65 18.28 -8.15
C SER A 54 14.15 19.32 -9.16
N ARG A 55 14.94 20.38 -9.42
CA ARG A 55 14.63 21.39 -10.43
C ARG A 55 14.67 20.79 -11.84
N ASP A 56 15.72 20.06 -12.17
CA ASP A 56 15.88 19.45 -13.48
C ASP A 56 14.83 18.38 -13.75
N LEU A 57 14.49 17.57 -12.73
CA LEU A 57 13.40 16.61 -12.83
C LEU A 57 12.06 17.32 -13.08
N ALA A 58 11.75 18.41 -12.35
CA ALA A 58 10.54 19.19 -12.57
C ALA A 58 10.44 19.69 -14.03
N ALA A 59 11.52 20.22 -14.56
CA ALA A 59 11.58 20.67 -15.96
C ALA A 59 11.35 19.51 -16.95
N THR A 60 11.94 18.35 -16.68
CA THR A 60 11.81 17.16 -17.53
C THR A 60 10.37 16.64 -17.62
N ILE A 61 9.65 16.64 -16.50
CA ILE A 61 8.26 16.10 -16.43
C ILE A 61 7.19 17.18 -16.60
N GLY A 62 7.57 18.44 -16.82
CA GLY A 62 6.63 19.56 -16.93
C GLY A 62 5.92 19.93 -15.62
N ALA A 63 6.48 19.55 -14.47
CA ALA A 63 5.94 19.93 -13.17
C ALA A 63 6.40 21.33 -12.77
N GLU A 64 5.58 22.03 -11.98
CA GLU A 64 5.98 23.31 -11.44
C GLU A 64 7.04 23.15 -10.36
N TRP A 65 8.22 23.75 -10.51
CA TRP A 65 9.24 23.81 -9.47
C TRP A 65 9.03 25.03 -8.59
N ILE A 66 8.91 24.79 -7.26
CA ILE A 66 8.62 25.84 -6.27
C ILE A 66 9.72 25.83 -5.22
N PRO A 67 10.68 26.79 -5.27
CA PRO A 67 11.72 26.89 -4.27
C PRO A 67 11.14 27.30 -2.93
N VAL A 68 11.54 26.59 -1.87
CA VAL A 68 11.07 26.82 -0.51
C VAL A 68 12.26 26.79 0.48
N THR A 69 12.07 27.40 1.63
CA THR A 69 13.02 27.29 2.74
C THR A 69 12.87 25.93 3.46
N ALA A 70 13.89 25.50 4.21
CA ALA A 70 13.84 24.29 5.02
C ALA A 70 12.66 24.29 6.01
N VAL A 71 12.33 25.46 6.58
CA VAL A 71 11.17 25.61 7.48
C VAL A 71 9.86 25.32 6.77
N VAL A 72 9.70 25.78 5.53
CA VAL A 72 8.48 25.53 4.74
C VAL A 72 8.44 24.05 4.32
N LEU A 73 9.57 23.50 3.88
CA LEU A 73 9.69 22.10 3.52
C LEU A 73 9.29 21.17 4.69
N GLY A 74 9.78 21.48 5.91
CA GLY A 74 9.41 20.75 7.13
C GLY A 74 7.92 20.81 7.48
N ARG A 75 7.21 21.86 7.04
CA ARG A 75 5.75 21.95 7.23
C ARG A 75 4.96 21.16 6.20
N LEU A 76 5.51 20.97 5.01
CA LEU A 76 4.90 20.15 3.94
C LEU A 76 5.12 18.66 4.18
N ALA A 77 6.32 18.31 4.59
CA ALA A 77 6.70 16.92 4.79
C ALA A 77 5.92 16.25 5.92
N PRO A 78 5.63 14.95 5.81
CA PRO A 78 5.05 14.15 6.90
C PRO A 78 6.06 13.81 8.00
N THR A 79 7.36 14.04 7.77
CA THR A 79 8.45 13.77 8.72
C THR A 79 8.90 15.03 9.45
N GLU A 80 9.51 14.85 10.63
CA GLU A 80 10.09 15.95 11.40
C GLU A 80 11.37 16.50 10.74
N HIS A 81 12.13 15.63 10.06
CA HIS A 81 13.39 15.98 9.38
C HIS A 81 13.32 15.55 7.90
N PRO A 82 12.66 16.33 7.05
CA PRO A 82 12.52 15.99 5.64
C PRO A 82 13.89 16.00 4.94
N ARG A 83 14.14 14.93 4.19
CA ARG A 83 15.35 14.79 3.38
C ARG A 83 15.00 14.86 1.89
N GLY A 84 14.88 16.06 1.36
CA GLY A 84 14.66 16.24 -0.07
C GLY A 84 13.27 16.77 -0.41
N PRO A 85 12.89 16.72 -1.69
CA PRO A 85 11.71 17.38 -2.20
C PRO A 85 10.41 16.80 -1.62
N VAL A 86 9.38 17.66 -1.60
CA VAL A 86 7.99 17.25 -1.42
C VAL A 86 7.24 17.56 -2.71
N ALA A 87 6.58 16.57 -3.29
CA ALA A 87 5.86 16.74 -4.54
C ALA A 87 4.34 16.54 -4.36
N VAL A 88 3.56 17.20 -5.19
CA VAL A 88 2.11 16.97 -5.33
C VAL A 88 1.90 16.04 -6.51
N MET A 89 1.34 14.88 -6.23
CA MET A 89 1.04 13.82 -7.19
C MET A 89 -0.47 13.63 -7.30
N GLU A 90 -0.98 13.38 -8.50
CA GLU A 90 -2.34 12.87 -8.69
C GLU A 90 -2.46 11.44 -8.17
N ILE A 91 -3.55 11.14 -7.48
CA ILE A 91 -3.84 9.78 -7.04
C ILE A 91 -4.31 8.98 -8.25
N PRO A 92 -3.60 7.91 -8.65
CA PRO A 92 -4.01 7.08 -9.76
C PRO A 92 -5.41 6.49 -9.57
N ALA A 93 -6.11 6.28 -10.67
CA ALA A 93 -7.41 5.61 -10.65
C ALA A 93 -7.31 4.23 -10.00
N THR A 94 -8.32 3.87 -9.23
CA THR A 94 -8.44 2.53 -8.66
C THR A 94 -8.49 1.49 -9.78
N ARG A 95 -7.67 0.44 -9.66
CA ARG A 95 -7.65 -0.68 -10.59
C ARG A 95 -8.00 -1.96 -9.84
N PRO A 96 -8.96 -2.77 -10.34
CA PRO A 96 -9.25 -4.05 -9.73
C PRO A 96 -8.02 -4.97 -9.79
N PRO A 97 -7.82 -5.85 -8.80
CA PRO A 97 -6.73 -6.81 -8.84
C PRO A 97 -6.92 -7.81 -9.99
N SER A 98 -5.83 -8.19 -10.61
CA SER A 98 -5.76 -9.18 -11.70
C SER A 98 -4.93 -10.40 -11.32
N ARG A 99 -4.20 -10.32 -10.24
CA ARG A 99 -3.38 -11.39 -9.65
C ARG A 99 -3.89 -11.69 -8.26
N ASP A 100 -3.49 -12.82 -7.66
CA ASP A 100 -3.75 -13.07 -6.24
C ASP A 100 -3.42 -11.81 -5.43
N ALA A 101 -4.12 -11.55 -4.34
CA ALA A 101 -4.05 -10.26 -3.67
C ALA A 101 -3.88 -10.35 -2.15
N LEU A 102 -3.36 -9.27 -1.56
CA LEU A 102 -3.50 -8.98 -0.14
C LEU A 102 -4.68 -8.02 0.06
N ALA A 103 -5.67 -8.44 0.84
CA ALA A 103 -6.81 -7.61 1.23
C ALA A 103 -6.58 -7.04 2.63
N LEU A 104 -6.37 -5.73 2.70
CA LEU A 104 -5.92 -5.01 3.88
C LEU A 104 -7.10 -4.44 4.66
N ALA A 105 -7.37 -4.99 5.84
CA ALA A 105 -8.30 -4.43 6.83
C ALA A 105 -7.55 -3.75 8.00
N VAL A 106 -6.28 -3.35 7.79
CA VAL A 106 -5.41 -2.73 8.79
C VAL A 106 -5.59 -1.21 8.85
N ARG A 107 -5.41 -0.63 10.04
CA ARG A 107 -5.53 0.82 10.27
C ARG A 107 -4.18 1.50 10.47
N ASP A 108 -3.14 0.75 10.85
CA ASP A 108 -1.80 1.29 11.02
C ASP A 108 -1.12 1.56 9.66
N PRO A 109 -0.62 2.79 9.42
CA PRO A 109 0.04 3.14 8.15
C PRO A 109 1.34 2.35 7.88
N GLY A 110 2.07 1.95 8.93
CA GLY A 110 3.28 1.16 8.82
C GLY A 110 2.98 -0.25 8.31
N ASN A 111 1.97 -0.91 8.92
CA ASN A 111 1.51 -2.23 8.50
C ASN A 111 0.97 -2.22 7.07
N ALA A 112 0.12 -1.24 6.73
CA ALA A 112 -0.38 -1.10 5.37
C ALA A 112 0.74 -0.93 4.35
N GLY A 113 1.70 -0.04 4.63
CA GLY A 113 2.85 0.17 3.75
C GLY A 113 3.71 -1.07 3.59
N THR A 114 3.97 -1.80 4.68
CA THR A 114 4.70 -3.07 4.67
C THR A 114 3.97 -4.12 3.84
N LEU A 115 2.66 -4.26 4.00
CA LEU A 115 1.85 -5.21 3.22
C LEU A 115 1.80 -4.86 1.72
N ILE A 116 1.68 -3.57 1.36
CA ILE A 116 1.76 -3.14 -0.05
C ILE A 116 3.14 -3.46 -0.64
N ARG A 117 4.21 -3.26 0.14
CA ARG A 117 5.56 -3.62 -0.26
C ARG A 117 5.73 -5.13 -0.41
N THR A 118 5.16 -5.92 0.48
CA THR A 118 5.11 -7.39 0.43
C THR A 118 4.36 -7.87 -0.82
N ALA A 119 3.19 -7.30 -1.12
CA ALA A 119 2.43 -7.60 -2.32
C ALA A 119 3.27 -7.40 -3.58
N ALA A 120 3.92 -6.23 -3.71
CA ALA A 120 4.81 -5.95 -4.84
C ALA A 120 5.98 -6.93 -4.94
N ALA A 121 6.58 -7.34 -3.81
CA ALA A 121 7.70 -8.26 -3.78
C ALA A 121 7.31 -9.69 -4.21
N PHE A 122 6.10 -10.13 -3.89
CA PHE A 122 5.62 -11.48 -4.18
C PHE A 122 4.71 -11.56 -5.42
N GLY A 123 4.56 -10.47 -6.17
CA GLY A 123 3.76 -10.45 -7.39
C GLY A 123 2.26 -10.53 -7.14
N LEU A 124 1.80 -10.03 -6.00
CA LEU A 124 0.40 -9.90 -5.62
C LEU A 124 -0.11 -8.49 -5.93
N ASP A 125 -1.42 -8.36 -6.07
CA ASP A 125 -2.12 -7.08 -6.06
C ASP A 125 -2.64 -6.76 -4.65
N VAL A 126 -3.28 -5.61 -4.49
CA VAL A 126 -3.76 -5.14 -3.19
C VAL A 126 -5.24 -4.76 -3.27
N VAL A 127 -6.00 -5.15 -2.27
CA VAL A 127 -7.36 -4.66 -2.02
C VAL A 127 -7.35 -3.89 -0.72
N VAL A 128 -7.90 -2.71 -0.68
CA VAL A 128 -8.05 -1.92 0.55
C VAL A 128 -9.51 -2.00 0.99
N VAL A 129 -9.75 -2.72 2.05
CA VAL A 129 -11.09 -2.95 2.61
C VAL A 129 -11.64 -1.65 3.20
N ASP A 130 -12.96 -1.46 3.13
CA ASP A 130 -13.61 -0.29 3.73
C ASP A 130 -13.31 -0.19 5.25
N GLY A 131 -13.04 1.04 5.68
CA GLY A 131 -12.63 1.30 7.07
C GLY A 131 -11.13 1.10 7.35
N ALA A 132 -10.36 0.56 6.41
CA ALA A 132 -8.90 0.51 6.51
C ALA A 132 -8.25 1.89 6.34
N VAL A 133 -6.94 1.97 6.61
CA VAL A 133 -6.16 3.20 6.42
C VAL A 133 -6.19 3.67 4.97
N ASP A 134 -6.12 4.99 4.78
CA ASP A 134 -5.99 5.58 3.43
C ASP A 134 -4.64 5.17 2.79
N PRO A 135 -4.63 4.33 1.74
CA PRO A 135 -3.40 3.83 1.13
C PRO A 135 -2.55 4.94 0.51
N TRP A 136 -3.18 6.05 0.13
CA TRP A 136 -2.51 7.20 -0.47
C TRP A 136 -2.11 8.26 0.55
N SER A 137 -2.17 7.94 1.86
CA SER A 137 -1.63 8.85 2.86
C SER A 137 -0.10 8.92 2.74
N PRO A 138 0.51 10.10 2.96
CA PRO A 138 1.98 10.24 2.86
C PRO A 138 2.75 9.29 3.78
N LYS A 139 2.16 8.88 4.91
CA LYS A 139 2.75 7.89 5.82
C LYS A 139 2.80 6.49 5.21
N VAL A 140 1.71 6.05 4.57
CA VAL A 140 1.65 4.74 3.89
C VAL A 140 2.57 4.72 2.67
N LEU A 141 2.54 5.79 1.85
CA LEU A 141 3.43 5.93 0.68
C LEU A 141 4.90 5.76 1.05
N ARG A 142 5.32 6.42 2.13
CA ARG A 142 6.68 6.30 2.63
C ARG A 142 7.00 4.89 3.13
N ALA A 143 6.12 4.27 3.93
CA ALA A 143 6.33 2.92 4.44
C ALA A 143 6.41 1.87 3.31
N ALA A 144 5.64 2.06 2.26
CA ALA A 144 5.65 1.19 1.08
C ALA A 144 6.82 1.44 0.12
N ALA A 145 7.58 2.53 0.29
CA ALA A 145 8.77 2.84 -0.51
C ALA A 145 8.55 2.73 -2.05
N GLY A 146 7.44 3.29 -2.55
CA GLY A 146 7.11 3.30 -3.98
C GLY A 146 6.47 2.00 -4.52
N ALA A 147 6.22 1.01 -3.69
CA ALA A 147 5.59 -0.24 -4.10
C ALA A 147 4.16 -0.06 -4.66
N HIS A 148 3.47 1.03 -4.30
CA HIS A 148 2.16 1.41 -4.83
C HIS A 148 2.10 1.42 -6.36
N PHE A 149 3.19 1.82 -7.00
CA PHE A 149 3.26 1.96 -8.45
C PHE A 149 3.48 0.65 -9.21
N ARG A 150 3.69 -0.46 -8.48
CA ARG A 150 3.96 -1.80 -9.03
C ARG A 150 2.83 -2.80 -8.80
N VAL A 151 1.74 -2.39 -8.15
CA VAL A 151 0.58 -3.23 -7.83
C VAL A 151 -0.70 -2.56 -8.30
N ALA A 152 -1.72 -3.35 -8.61
CA ALA A 152 -3.07 -2.82 -8.70
C ALA A 152 -3.62 -2.58 -7.29
N LEU A 153 -4.28 -1.44 -7.08
CA LEU A 153 -4.93 -1.09 -5.83
C LEU A 153 -6.45 -1.06 -6.07
N GLY A 154 -7.11 -2.15 -5.65
CA GLY A 154 -8.55 -2.31 -5.71
C GLY A 154 -9.24 -1.93 -4.40
N ARG A 155 -10.57 -1.91 -4.40
CA ARG A 155 -11.40 -1.68 -3.21
C ARG A 155 -12.19 -2.90 -2.78
N GLU A 156 -12.36 -3.86 -3.68
CA GLU A 156 -13.14 -5.07 -3.44
C GLU A 156 -12.40 -6.28 -3.98
N VAL A 157 -12.56 -7.40 -3.31
CA VAL A 157 -12.13 -8.70 -3.85
C VAL A 157 -13.09 -9.05 -4.98
N PRO A 158 -12.59 -9.32 -6.20
CA PRO A 158 -13.46 -9.64 -7.32
C PRO A 158 -14.35 -10.86 -7.05
N SER A 159 -15.56 -10.85 -7.59
CA SER A 159 -16.46 -11.99 -7.50
C SER A 159 -15.83 -13.28 -8.08
N GLY A 160 -16.10 -14.40 -7.44
CA GLY A 160 -15.53 -15.70 -7.85
C GLY A 160 -14.12 -15.99 -7.36
N TRP A 161 -13.46 -15.03 -6.73
CA TRP A 161 -12.20 -15.28 -6.01
C TRP A 161 -12.47 -15.99 -4.69
N ARG A 162 -11.46 -16.70 -4.20
CA ARG A 162 -11.46 -17.35 -2.90
C ARG A 162 -10.65 -16.52 -1.91
N THR A 163 -10.98 -16.64 -0.64
CA THR A 163 -10.34 -15.85 0.41
C THR A 163 -9.69 -16.73 1.47
N ILE A 164 -8.54 -16.24 1.98
CA ILE A 164 -7.79 -16.84 3.08
C ILE A 164 -7.81 -15.83 4.23
N ALA A 165 -8.48 -16.15 5.33
CA ALA A 165 -8.44 -15.34 6.54
C ALA A 165 -7.18 -15.65 7.35
N THR A 166 -6.37 -14.63 7.65
CA THR A 166 -5.28 -14.77 8.63
C THR A 166 -5.82 -14.57 10.03
N LEU A 167 -5.73 -15.61 10.86
CA LEU A 167 -6.22 -15.59 12.23
C LEU A 167 -5.07 -15.87 13.21
N PRO A 168 -5.10 -15.29 14.42
CA PRO A 168 -4.09 -15.61 15.42
C PRO A 168 -4.20 -17.08 15.88
N ARG A 169 -5.41 -17.67 15.85
CA ARG A 169 -5.71 -19.06 16.23
C ARG A 169 -6.95 -19.56 15.50
N GLY A 170 -7.12 -20.88 15.44
CA GLY A 170 -8.37 -21.52 14.97
C GLY A 170 -8.47 -21.75 13.47
N GLY A 171 -7.39 -21.50 12.72
CA GLY A 171 -7.26 -21.89 11.32
C GLY A 171 -6.45 -23.18 11.15
N CYS A 172 -6.28 -23.65 9.91
CA CYS A 172 -5.28 -24.66 9.61
C CYS A 172 -3.88 -24.08 9.84
N ASP A 173 -2.89 -24.92 10.11
CA ASP A 173 -1.51 -24.47 10.21
C ASP A 173 -1.02 -23.97 8.85
N LEU A 174 -0.10 -22.98 8.89
CA LEU A 174 0.44 -22.38 7.67
C LEU A 174 1.08 -23.42 6.74
N ASP A 175 1.72 -24.45 7.31
CA ASP A 175 2.34 -25.54 6.56
C ASP A 175 1.31 -26.39 5.77
N ASP A 176 0.08 -26.47 6.26
CA ASP A 176 -1.02 -27.22 5.64
C ASP A 176 -1.83 -26.38 4.64
N LEU A 177 -1.58 -25.07 4.57
CA LEU A 177 -2.35 -24.13 3.73
C LEU A 177 -2.41 -24.59 2.28
N GLN A 178 -1.28 -25.03 1.73
CA GLN A 178 -1.18 -25.40 0.31
C GLN A 178 -2.11 -26.55 -0.10
N GLY A 179 -2.39 -27.48 0.80
CA GLY A 179 -3.35 -28.58 0.60
C GLY A 179 -4.81 -28.14 0.52
N ARG A 180 -5.10 -26.89 0.90
CA ARG A 180 -6.45 -26.30 0.89
C ARG A 180 -6.72 -25.44 -0.33
N LEU A 181 -5.70 -25.17 -1.17
CA LEU A 181 -5.79 -24.21 -2.26
C LEU A 181 -6.14 -24.89 -3.60
N ASP A 182 -7.12 -24.34 -4.31
CA ASP A 182 -7.43 -24.76 -5.71
C ASP A 182 -6.59 -23.93 -6.70
N PRO A 183 -5.73 -24.56 -7.53
CA PRO A 183 -4.86 -23.85 -8.47
C PRO A 183 -5.64 -23.12 -9.58
N ARG A 184 -6.88 -23.49 -9.84
CA ARG A 184 -7.75 -22.86 -10.83
C ARG A 184 -8.40 -21.56 -10.33
N ARG A 185 -8.26 -21.24 -9.04
CA ARG A 185 -8.88 -20.06 -8.43
C ARG A 185 -7.85 -18.98 -8.11
N ARG A 186 -8.30 -17.73 -8.18
CA ARG A 186 -7.59 -16.59 -7.60
C ARG A 186 -7.88 -16.51 -6.11
N TRP A 187 -6.86 -16.08 -5.34
CA TRP A 187 -6.92 -16.02 -3.89
C TRP A 187 -6.64 -14.61 -3.39
N ALA A 188 -7.40 -14.17 -2.41
CA ALA A 188 -7.15 -12.95 -1.66
C ALA A 188 -6.89 -13.29 -0.19
N ILE A 189 -5.74 -12.88 0.33
CA ILE A 189 -5.35 -13.05 1.74
C ILE A 189 -5.92 -11.87 2.51
N LEU A 190 -6.82 -12.13 3.44
CA LEU A 190 -7.42 -11.13 4.32
C LEU A 190 -6.52 -10.92 5.53
N VAL A 191 -6.02 -9.68 5.72
CA VAL A 191 -5.15 -9.31 6.84
C VAL A 191 -5.87 -8.29 7.71
N GLY A 192 -6.15 -8.66 8.96
CA GLY A 192 -6.85 -7.83 9.95
C GLY A 192 -5.91 -6.89 10.70
N ASP A 193 -6.53 -6.00 11.49
CA ASP A 193 -5.85 -5.08 12.43
C ASP A 193 -5.42 -5.85 13.70
N GLU A 194 -4.30 -5.46 14.33
CA GLU A 194 -3.81 -6.12 15.54
C GLU A 194 -4.80 -6.04 16.71
N ALA A 195 -5.48 -4.91 16.85
CA ALA A 195 -6.37 -4.69 17.99
C ALA A 195 -7.75 -5.30 17.80
N HIS A 196 -8.24 -5.38 16.57
CA HIS A 196 -9.62 -5.75 16.28
C HIS A 196 -9.75 -7.02 15.41
N GLY A 197 -8.64 -7.51 14.85
CA GLY A 197 -8.65 -8.62 13.91
C GLY A 197 -9.30 -8.26 12.56
N LEU A 198 -9.78 -9.27 11.88
CA LEU A 198 -10.62 -9.10 10.69
C LEU A 198 -12.05 -8.73 11.09
N PRO A 199 -12.76 -7.91 10.29
CA PRO A 199 -14.20 -7.75 10.43
C PRO A 199 -14.90 -9.13 10.46
N PRO A 200 -15.85 -9.38 11.41
CA PRO A 200 -16.44 -10.70 11.59
C PRO A 200 -17.03 -11.30 10.30
N ASP A 201 -17.71 -10.48 9.52
CA ASP A 201 -18.34 -10.92 8.26
C ASP A 201 -17.28 -11.36 7.22
N LEU A 202 -16.14 -10.66 7.15
CA LEU A 202 -15.03 -11.04 6.27
C LEU A 202 -14.36 -12.33 6.76
N ALA A 203 -14.16 -12.47 8.06
CA ALA A 203 -13.57 -13.69 8.62
C ALA A 203 -14.49 -14.91 8.39
N ALA A 204 -15.82 -14.75 8.61
CA ALA A 204 -16.79 -15.82 8.44
C ALA A 204 -17.01 -16.21 6.97
N SER A 205 -16.82 -15.29 6.03
CA SER A 205 -16.95 -15.54 4.58
C SER A 205 -15.71 -16.17 3.96
N ALA A 206 -14.61 -16.30 4.69
CA ALA A 206 -13.38 -16.86 4.15
C ALA A 206 -13.50 -18.35 3.85
N GLU A 207 -13.00 -18.77 2.68
CA GLU A 207 -12.95 -20.18 2.27
C GLU A 207 -11.99 -20.98 3.13
N VAL A 208 -10.86 -20.40 3.49
CA VAL A 208 -9.82 -21.00 4.32
C VAL A 208 -9.47 -20.02 5.44
N ALA A 209 -9.40 -20.51 6.66
CA ALA A 209 -8.77 -19.82 7.76
C ALA A 209 -7.39 -20.42 8.03
N VAL A 210 -6.36 -19.59 8.15
CA VAL A 210 -4.99 -20.01 8.43
C VAL A 210 -4.46 -19.33 9.68
N SER A 211 -3.73 -20.08 10.49
CA SER A 211 -2.99 -19.61 11.66
C SER A 211 -1.51 -19.94 11.52
N ILE A 212 -0.66 -19.10 12.05
CA ILE A 212 0.78 -19.31 12.10
C ILE A 212 1.08 -19.92 13.47
N PRO A 213 1.67 -21.14 13.54
CA PRO A 213 2.07 -21.75 14.79
C PRO A 213 3.02 -20.82 15.57
N MET A 214 2.76 -20.63 16.85
CA MET A 214 3.53 -19.77 17.74
C MET A 214 3.83 -20.50 19.04
N GLU A 215 4.95 -20.15 19.67
CA GLU A 215 5.31 -20.62 21.00
C GLU A 215 4.27 -20.25 22.06
N ALA A 216 4.14 -21.10 23.07
CA ALA A 216 3.20 -20.87 24.18
C ALA A 216 3.50 -19.53 24.87
N GLY A 217 2.44 -18.75 25.15
CA GLY A 217 2.56 -17.42 25.75
C GLY A 217 2.61 -16.24 24.75
N THR A 218 2.78 -16.52 23.44
CA THR A 218 2.65 -15.51 22.40
C THR A 218 1.19 -15.39 21.96
N GLU A 219 0.62 -14.18 22.06
CA GLU A 219 -0.80 -13.96 21.72
C GLU A 219 -1.03 -13.80 20.22
N SER A 220 -0.17 -13.04 19.54
CA SER A 220 -0.27 -12.76 18.11
C SER A 220 1.06 -12.28 17.55
N LEU A 221 1.20 -12.33 16.23
CA LEU A 221 2.23 -11.64 15.46
C LEU A 221 1.73 -10.25 15.01
N ASN A 222 2.66 -9.36 14.69
CA ASN A 222 2.33 -8.14 13.97
C ASN A 222 1.58 -8.48 12.66
N ALA A 223 0.51 -7.75 12.35
CA ALA A 223 -0.37 -8.02 11.21
C ALA A 223 0.38 -8.08 9.87
N ALA A 224 1.35 -7.18 9.66
CA ALA A 224 2.12 -7.16 8.42
C ALA A 224 3.08 -8.36 8.32
N VAL A 225 3.62 -8.83 9.45
CA VAL A 225 4.45 -10.04 9.50
C VAL A 225 3.61 -11.27 9.18
N ALA A 226 2.44 -11.41 9.81
CA ALA A 226 1.53 -12.53 9.54
C ALA A 226 1.10 -12.55 8.06
N GLY A 227 0.66 -11.41 7.53
CA GLY A 227 0.30 -11.28 6.11
C GLY A 227 1.45 -11.59 5.16
N ALA A 228 2.69 -11.23 5.52
CA ALA A 228 3.87 -11.52 4.70
C ALA A 228 4.21 -13.01 4.66
N LEU A 229 4.08 -13.74 5.77
CA LEU A 229 4.30 -15.18 5.83
C LEU A 229 3.29 -15.94 4.97
N VAL A 230 2.00 -15.61 5.09
CA VAL A 230 0.95 -16.22 4.27
C VAL A 230 1.12 -15.87 2.78
N ALA A 231 1.50 -14.62 2.46
CA ALA A 231 1.78 -14.21 1.10
C ALA A 231 2.98 -14.96 0.49
N TYR A 232 4.01 -15.20 1.28
CA TYR A 232 5.18 -15.99 0.86
C TYR A 232 4.79 -17.45 0.57
N GLU A 233 3.99 -18.09 1.43
CA GLU A 233 3.49 -19.45 1.18
C GLU A 233 2.59 -19.53 -0.04
N LEU A 234 1.69 -18.59 -0.25
CA LEU A 234 0.88 -18.52 -1.48
C LEU A 234 1.78 -18.37 -2.71
N ARG A 235 2.81 -17.52 -2.66
CA ARG A 235 3.78 -17.35 -3.75
C ARG A 235 4.55 -18.63 -4.03
N ARG A 236 5.05 -19.33 -2.99
CA ARG A 236 5.75 -20.62 -3.11
C ARG A 236 4.88 -21.68 -3.80
N TRP A 237 3.62 -21.74 -3.39
CA TRP A 237 2.66 -22.65 -3.98
C TRP A 237 2.41 -22.33 -5.46
N ARG A 238 2.17 -21.06 -5.81
CA ARG A 238 1.98 -20.63 -7.21
C ARG A 238 3.18 -20.92 -8.09
N THR A 239 4.37 -20.82 -7.57
CA THR A 239 5.59 -21.17 -8.34
C THR A 239 5.60 -22.64 -8.77
N ARG A 240 4.96 -23.52 -7.99
CA ARG A 240 4.87 -24.97 -8.29
C ARG A 240 3.68 -25.32 -9.19
N VAL A 241 2.53 -24.71 -8.98
CA VAL A 241 1.30 -25.10 -9.68
C VAL A 241 0.91 -24.18 -10.85
N GLY A 242 1.56 -23.03 -11.00
CA GLY A 242 1.22 -22.01 -11.98
C GLY A 242 0.10 -21.06 -11.53
N ASN A 243 -0.12 -20.03 -12.32
CA ASN A 243 -1.25 -19.13 -12.16
C ASN A 243 -2.47 -19.67 -12.91
N PRO A 244 -3.71 -19.45 -12.44
CA PRO A 244 -4.88 -19.78 -13.21
C PRO A 244 -4.85 -19.03 -14.54
N SER A 245 -5.28 -19.67 -15.61
CA SER A 245 -5.52 -19.02 -16.90
C SER A 245 -6.47 -17.84 -16.69
N SER A 246 -6.26 -16.74 -17.41
CA SER A 246 -7.27 -15.69 -17.44
C SER A 246 -8.58 -16.30 -17.90
N PRO A 247 -9.73 -15.98 -17.28
CA PRO A 247 -11.00 -16.34 -17.88
C PRO A 247 -11.07 -15.65 -19.25
N ASP A 248 -11.35 -16.42 -20.29
CA ASP A 248 -11.64 -15.95 -21.64
C ASP A 248 -12.84 -15.00 -21.63
#